data_85fd58100125dbf3f012eeefc305fc5d
#
_entry.id   85fd58100125dbf3f012eeefc305fc5d
#
_cell.length_a   1.000
_cell.length_b   1.000
_cell.length_c   1.000
_cell.angle_alpha   90.00
_cell.angle_beta   90.00
_cell.angle_gamma   90.00
#
_symmetry.space_group_name_H-M   'P 1'
#
loop_
_entity.id
_entity.type
_entity.pdbx_description
1 polymer ?
#
loop_
_entity_poly.entity_id
_entity_poly.type
_entity_poly.pdbx_seq_one_letter_code
_entity_poly.pdbx_strand_id
1 'polypeptide(L)'
;MFKKLFRTFALVLLISGSFTSKVISADLTFFTIGTGGTAYTYYPVGGMIANAISKPPGSRECGKGGSCGVDGLIASAVSSRGSVDNVNAILSGLRNSGFAQSDVAYWAYTGTGTMEGKEPAKDLRTIAALFEEHIHLVTLKDSKIKSVKDLKGKRVSLDEPGSGTYVDAL
;
A
#
# COMPACT_ATOMS: atom_id res chain seq x y z
N MET A 1 -0.27 69.07 -21.56
CA MET A 1 0.22 67.74 -22.01
C MET A 1 0.28 66.75 -20.86
N PHE A 2 0.71 67.12 -19.65
CA PHE A 2 0.83 66.19 -18.50
C PHE A 2 -0.51 65.58 -18.00
N LYS A 3 -1.61 66.26 -18.01
CA LYS A 3 -2.91 65.71 -17.54
C LYS A 3 -3.49 64.61 -18.40
N LYS A 4 -3.16 64.52 -19.68
CA LYS A 4 -3.61 63.43 -20.57
C LYS A 4 -2.77 62.15 -20.38
N LEU A 5 -1.46 62.33 -20.08
CA LEU A 5 -0.56 61.21 -19.82
C LEU A 5 -0.92 60.47 -18.53
N PHE A 6 -1.33 61.21 -17.49
CA PHE A 6 -1.72 60.65 -16.20
C PHE A 6 -3.03 59.86 -16.25
N ARG A 7 -3.98 60.26 -17.11
CA ARG A 7 -5.24 59.55 -17.30
C ARG A 7 -5.06 58.24 -18.07
N THR A 8 -4.12 58.17 -19.02
CA THR A 8 -3.82 56.96 -19.76
C THR A 8 -3.07 55.96 -18.90
N PHE A 9 -2.19 56.42 -18.02
CA PHE A 9 -1.46 55.54 -17.09
C PHE A 9 -2.37 54.94 -16.02
N ALA A 10 -3.33 55.72 -15.48
CA ALA A 10 -4.32 55.22 -14.51
C ALA A 10 -5.30 54.18 -15.12
N LEU A 11 -5.62 54.31 -16.42
CA LEU A 11 -6.50 53.37 -17.10
C LEU A 11 -5.80 52.01 -17.38
N VAL A 12 -4.50 52.02 -17.65
CA VAL A 12 -3.71 50.80 -17.88
C VAL A 12 -3.48 50.01 -16.56
N LEU A 13 -3.37 50.70 -15.42
CA LEU A 13 -3.25 50.04 -14.12
C LEU A 13 -4.54 49.34 -13.64
N LEU A 14 -5.69 49.80 -14.09
CA LEU A 14 -6.99 49.21 -13.71
C LEU A 14 -7.35 47.94 -14.49
N ILE A 15 -6.68 47.65 -15.60
CA ILE A 15 -6.92 46.45 -16.43
C ILE A 15 -6.02 45.26 -15.95
N SER A 16 -4.97 45.52 -15.17
CA SER A 16 -4.02 44.50 -14.72
C SER A 16 -4.49 43.70 -13.49
N GLY A 17 -5.70 43.96 -12.96
CA GLY A 17 -6.12 43.53 -11.62
C GLY A 17 -7.12 42.41 -11.52
N SER A 18 -7.40 41.61 -12.56
CA SER A 18 -8.50 40.63 -12.44
C SER A 18 -8.29 39.29 -13.13
N PHE A 19 -7.06 38.80 -13.15
CA PHE A 19 -6.87 37.34 -13.36
C PHE A 19 -6.73 36.66 -12.00
N THR A 20 -7.81 36.57 -11.24
CA THR A 20 -7.91 35.56 -10.17
C THR A 20 -8.05 34.21 -10.83
N SER A 21 -6.94 33.56 -11.12
CA SER A 21 -6.95 32.13 -11.43
C SER A 21 -7.56 31.43 -10.22
N LYS A 22 -8.78 30.89 -10.36
CA LYS A 22 -9.32 29.92 -9.42
C LYS A 22 -8.35 28.75 -9.41
N VAL A 23 -7.50 28.66 -8.39
CA VAL A 23 -6.78 27.45 -8.09
C VAL A 23 -7.85 26.46 -7.64
N ILE A 24 -8.28 25.58 -8.54
CA ILE A 24 -9.10 24.42 -8.19
C ILE A 24 -8.14 23.52 -7.42
N SER A 25 -8.24 23.56 -6.08
CA SER A 25 -7.61 22.56 -5.25
C SER A 25 -8.26 21.23 -5.62
N ALA A 26 -7.53 20.36 -6.29
CA ALA A 26 -8.00 18.99 -6.49
C ALA A 26 -7.96 18.30 -5.13
N ASP A 27 -9.06 17.70 -4.72
CA ASP A 27 -9.10 16.85 -3.54
C ASP A 27 -8.17 15.65 -3.76
N LEU A 28 -7.08 15.62 -3.01
CA LEU A 28 -6.10 14.54 -3.06
C LEU A 28 -6.39 13.52 -1.97
N THR A 29 -6.49 12.27 -2.37
CA THR A 29 -6.60 11.14 -1.45
C THR A 29 -5.35 10.29 -1.53
N PHE A 30 -4.64 10.16 -0.42
CA PHE A 30 -3.51 9.25 -0.31
C PHE A 30 -3.97 7.90 0.21
N PHE A 31 -3.50 6.82 -0.44
CA PHE A 31 -3.86 5.46 -0.08
C PHE A 31 -2.61 4.59 -0.01
N THR A 32 -2.37 3.98 1.14
CA THR A 32 -1.19 3.15 1.37
C THR A 32 -1.56 1.68 1.40
N ILE A 33 -0.77 0.86 0.69
CA ILE A 33 -0.89 -0.59 0.63
C ILE A 33 0.34 -1.20 1.30
N GLY A 34 0.18 -1.78 2.47
CA GLY A 34 1.22 -2.54 3.14
C GLY A 34 1.56 -3.81 2.35
N THR A 35 2.83 -4.09 2.15
CA THR A 35 3.29 -5.20 1.30
C THR A 35 4.18 -6.18 2.08
N GLY A 36 5.38 -6.36 1.70
CA GLY A 36 6.44 -7.15 2.33
C GLY A 36 7.80 -6.54 2.00
N GLY A 37 8.85 -7.26 2.20
CA GLY A 37 10.18 -6.86 1.76
C GLY A 37 10.21 -6.66 0.24
N THR A 38 11.02 -5.72 -0.24
CA THR A 38 11.03 -5.29 -1.65
C THR A 38 11.41 -6.39 -2.65
N ALA A 39 12.06 -7.44 -2.18
CA ALA A 39 12.44 -8.61 -2.98
C ALA A 39 11.34 -9.70 -3.04
N TYR A 40 10.25 -9.55 -2.28
CA TYR A 40 9.17 -10.54 -2.19
C TYR A 40 7.96 -10.14 -3.03
N THR A 41 7.09 -11.13 -3.31
CA THR A 41 5.96 -11.02 -4.23
C THR A 41 4.98 -9.88 -3.88
N TYR A 42 4.71 -9.63 -2.61
CA TYR A 42 3.75 -8.60 -2.19
C TYR A 42 4.13 -7.20 -2.69
N TYR A 43 5.42 -6.86 -2.65
CA TYR A 43 5.85 -5.50 -3.00
C TYR A 43 5.63 -5.15 -4.48
N PRO A 44 6.11 -5.93 -5.47
CA PRO A 44 5.84 -5.63 -6.87
C PRO A 44 4.36 -5.72 -7.24
N VAL A 45 3.61 -6.69 -6.66
CA VAL A 45 2.16 -6.78 -6.91
C VAL A 45 1.43 -5.58 -6.31
N GLY A 46 1.77 -5.17 -5.09
CA GLY A 46 1.22 -3.96 -4.48
C GLY A 46 1.53 -2.70 -5.29
N GLY A 47 2.73 -2.61 -5.86
CA GLY A 47 3.11 -1.53 -6.77
C GLY A 47 2.26 -1.50 -8.05
N MET A 48 2.00 -2.65 -8.65
CA MET A 48 1.10 -2.74 -9.81
C MET A 48 -0.32 -2.31 -9.46
N ILE A 49 -0.86 -2.75 -8.33
CA ILE A 49 -2.19 -2.34 -7.86
C ILE A 49 -2.22 -0.83 -7.59
N ALA A 50 -1.23 -0.32 -6.86
CA ALA A 50 -1.13 1.11 -6.55
C ALA A 50 -1.13 1.97 -7.83
N ASN A 51 -0.35 1.57 -8.84
CA ASN A 51 -0.33 2.25 -10.13
C ASN A 51 -1.67 2.16 -10.86
N ALA A 52 -2.32 0.99 -10.83
CA ALA A 52 -3.58 0.76 -11.54
C ALA A 52 -4.73 1.61 -10.97
N ILE A 53 -4.79 1.79 -9.63
CA ILE A 53 -5.86 2.54 -8.97
C ILE A 53 -5.59 4.04 -8.87
N SER A 54 -4.34 4.49 -9.07
CA SER A 54 -3.97 5.90 -8.98
C SER A 54 -4.35 6.68 -10.23
N LYS A 55 -4.88 7.89 -10.01
CA LYS A 55 -5.06 8.92 -11.05
C LYS A 55 -4.85 10.31 -10.44
N PRO A 56 -3.57 10.68 -10.20
CA PRO A 56 -3.27 11.99 -9.64
C PRO A 56 -3.68 13.11 -10.58
N PRO A 57 -3.94 14.32 -10.08
CA PRO A 57 -4.27 15.48 -10.90
C PRO A 57 -3.21 15.76 -11.96
N GLY A 58 -3.66 16.09 -13.16
CA GLY A 58 -2.78 16.29 -14.31
C GLY A 58 -2.32 15.02 -15.02
N SER A 59 -2.77 13.85 -14.58
CA SER A 59 -2.55 12.58 -15.30
C SER A 59 -3.15 12.66 -16.70
N ARG A 60 -2.48 12.01 -17.67
CA ARG A 60 -3.05 11.80 -18.99
C ARG A 60 -4.35 10.97 -18.87
N GLU A 61 -5.33 11.31 -19.71
CA GLU A 61 -6.60 10.58 -19.78
C GLU A 61 -6.42 9.09 -20.13
N CYS A 62 -7.22 8.24 -19.51
CA CYS A 62 -7.21 6.78 -19.71
C CYS A 62 -7.31 6.38 -21.19
N GLY A 63 -8.27 6.94 -21.93
CA GLY A 63 -8.46 6.67 -23.35
C GLY A 63 -7.30 7.14 -24.26
N LYS A 64 -6.35 7.88 -23.73
CA LYS A 64 -5.13 8.34 -24.42
C LYS A 64 -3.86 7.63 -23.89
N GLY A 65 -4.03 6.46 -23.27
CA GLY A 65 -2.93 5.69 -22.69
C GLY A 65 -2.40 6.27 -21.37
N GLY A 66 -3.25 6.96 -20.62
CA GLY A 66 -2.94 7.48 -19.30
C GLY A 66 -3.52 6.63 -18.15
N SER A 67 -3.63 7.23 -16.97
CA SER A 67 -4.14 6.57 -15.77
C SER A 67 -5.65 6.36 -15.83
N CYS A 68 -6.09 5.13 -15.56
CA CYS A 68 -7.50 4.72 -15.51
C CYS A 68 -8.03 4.55 -14.07
N GLY A 69 -7.26 4.97 -13.08
CA GLY A 69 -7.61 4.84 -11.68
C GLY A 69 -8.67 5.86 -11.20
N VAL A 70 -8.77 6.03 -9.91
CA VAL A 70 -9.71 6.93 -9.27
C VAL A 70 -9.18 8.36 -9.29
N ASP A 71 -9.98 9.31 -9.76
CA ASP A 71 -9.58 10.72 -9.84
C ASP A 71 -9.15 11.27 -8.47
N GLY A 72 -7.98 11.90 -8.43
CA GLY A 72 -7.40 12.46 -7.21
C GLY A 72 -6.74 11.44 -6.29
N LEU A 73 -6.84 10.14 -6.57
CA LEU A 73 -6.21 9.10 -5.76
C LEU A 73 -4.72 8.95 -6.08
N ILE A 74 -3.90 8.96 -5.02
CA ILE A 74 -2.48 8.66 -5.07
C ILE A 74 -2.24 7.46 -4.16
N ALA A 75 -2.18 6.27 -4.75
CA ALA A 75 -1.89 5.05 -4.03
C ALA A 75 -0.39 4.73 -4.07
N SER A 76 0.12 4.13 -3.00
CA SER A 76 1.52 3.70 -2.90
C SER A 76 1.66 2.36 -2.20
N ALA A 77 2.55 1.51 -2.73
CA ALA A 77 2.99 0.30 -2.06
C ALA A 77 4.07 0.65 -1.02
N VAL A 78 3.89 0.16 0.19
CA VAL A 78 4.79 0.42 1.31
C VAL A 78 5.41 -0.90 1.77
N SER A 79 6.73 -0.96 1.80
CA SER A 79 7.44 -2.12 2.32
C SER A 79 7.13 -2.35 3.80
N SER A 80 7.06 -3.61 4.19
CA SER A 80 6.79 -4.06 5.56
C SER A 80 7.45 -5.42 5.81
N ARG A 81 7.24 -5.96 6.99
CA ARG A 81 7.66 -7.33 7.33
C ARG A 81 6.67 -8.40 6.84
N GLY A 82 5.48 -8.02 6.36
CA GLY A 82 4.49 -8.92 5.79
C GLY A 82 3.17 -8.95 6.54
N SER A 83 2.47 -10.10 6.53
CA SER A 83 1.07 -10.25 6.90
C SER A 83 0.71 -9.69 8.28
N VAL A 84 1.44 -10.07 9.32
CA VAL A 84 1.16 -9.64 10.70
C VAL A 84 1.43 -8.16 10.89
N ASP A 85 2.54 -7.66 10.32
CA ASP A 85 2.88 -6.23 10.34
C ASP A 85 1.82 -5.38 9.63
N ASN A 86 1.36 -5.83 8.47
CA ASN A 86 0.32 -5.14 7.71
C ASN A 86 -1.01 -5.08 8.45
N VAL A 87 -1.48 -6.19 9.01
CA VAL A 87 -2.70 -6.22 9.81
C VAL A 87 -2.61 -5.28 11.00
N ASN A 88 -1.51 -5.31 11.76
CA ASN A 88 -1.32 -4.40 12.89
C ASN A 88 -1.27 -2.93 12.45
N ALA A 89 -0.64 -2.63 11.31
CA ALA A 89 -0.59 -1.27 10.77
C ALA A 89 -1.97 -0.76 10.32
N ILE A 90 -2.82 -1.63 9.77
CA ILE A 90 -4.21 -1.30 9.44
C ILE A 90 -5.02 -1.03 10.71
N LEU A 91 -4.93 -1.92 11.70
CA LEU A 91 -5.66 -1.78 12.97
C LEU A 91 -5.27 -0.53 13.76
N SER A 92 -4.02 -0.08 13.63
CA SER A 92 -3.55 1.16 14.24
C SER A 92 -3.81 2.42 13.41
N GLY A 93 -4.40 2.29 12.22
CA GLY A 93 -4.66 3.42 11.32
C GLY A 93 -3.44 3.95 10.56
N LEU A 94 -2.30 3.27 10.65
CA LEU A 94 -1.07 3.66 9.93
C LEU A 94 -1.15 3.38 8.43
N ARG A 95 -2.00 2.44 8.00
CA ARG A 95 -2.18 2.04 6.60
C ARG A 95 -3.65 1.85 6.28
N ASN A 96 -4.00 2.11 5.03
CA ASN A 96 -5.37 1.97 4.55
C ASN A 96 -5.69 0.52 4.17
N SER A 97 -4.70 -0.22 3.69
CA SER A 97 -4.82 -1.62 3.28
C SER A 97 -3.48 -2.34 3.36
N GLY A 98 -3.48 -3.65 3.13
CA GLY A 98 -2.24 -4.43 3.08
C GLY A 98 -2.49 -5.85 2.65
N PHE A 99 -1.43 -6.48 2.17
CA PHE A 99 -1.40 -7.90 1.89
C PHE A 99 -1.34 -8.68 3.19
N ALA A 100 -2.09 -9.76 3.26
CA ALA A 100 -2.03 -10.69 4.36
C ALA A 100 -2.39 -12.10 3.89
N GLN A 101 -1.78 -13.10 4.48
CA GLN A 101 -2.21 -14.47 4.37
C GLN A 101 -3.60 -14.64 5.00
N SER A 102 -4.38 -15.57 4.49
CA SER A 102 -5.78 -15.75 4.88
C SER A 102 -5.96 -16.16 6.34
N ASP A 103 -5.06 -16.96 6.88
CA ASP A 103 -5.03 -17.39 8.27
C ASP A 103 -4.71 -16.22 9.22
N VAL A 104 -3.71 -15.38 8.92
CA VAL A 104 -3.39 -14.18 9.69
C VAL A 104 -4.58 -13.21 9.72
N ALA A 105 -5.24 -12.99 8.58
CA ALA A 105 -6.44 -12.17 8.49
C ALA A 105 -7.60 -12.76 9.31
N TYR A 106 -7.79 -14.08 9.22
CA TYR A 106 -8.80 -14.80 10.00
C TYR A 106 -8.53 -14.71 11.51
N TRP A 107 -7.29 -14.94 11.95
CA TRP A 107 -6.92 -14.83 13.35
C TRP A 107 -7.13 -13.41 13.90
N ALA A 108 -6.78 -12.40 13.13
CA ALA A 108 -7.05 -11.02 13.52
C ALA A 108 -8.55 -10.74 13.67
N TYR A 109 -9.37 -11.21 12.71
CA TYR A 109 -10.81 -11.02 12.75
C TYR A 109 -11.49 -11.76 13.91
N THR A 110 -10.98 -12.95 14.28
CA THR A 110 -11.55 -13.80 15.31
C THR A 110 -10.94 -13.64 16.70
N GLY A 111 -9.74 -13.06 16.82
CA GLY A 111 -8.97 -12.99 18.06
C GLY A 111 -8.37 -14.35 18.44
N THR A 112 -8.02 -15.18 17.47
CA THR A 112 -7.46 -16.52 17.69
C THR A 112 -6.04 -16.63 17.15
N GLY A 113 -5.43 -17.82 17.22
CA GLY A 113 -4.08 -18.08 16.73
C GLY A 113 -3.06 -17.09 17.27
N THR A 114 -2.27 -16.47 16.41
CA THR A 114 -1.25 -15.49 16.80
C THR A 114 -1.83 -14.17 17.34
N MET A 115 -3.14 -14.00 17.27
CA MET A 115 -3.88 -12.85 17.82
C MET A 115 -4.64 -13.18 19.09
N GLU A 116 -4.41 -14.37 19.67
CA GLU A 116 -5.03 -14.75 20.93
C GLU A 116 -4.70 -13.75 22.06
N GLY A 117 -5.70 -13.40 22.85
CA GLY A 117 -5.60 -12.38 23.90
C GLY A 117 -5.71 -10.93 23.43
N LYS A 118 -5.86 -10.69 22.13
CA LYS A 118 -6.21 -9.36 21.57
C LYS A 118 -7.70 -9.29 21.26
N GLU A 119 -8.23 -8.07 21.27
CA GLU A 119 -9.60 -7.82 20.82
C GLU A 119 -9.77 -8.22 19.34
N PRO A 120 -10.82 -8.98 19.00
CA PRO A 120 -11.12 -9.35 17.62
C PRO A 120 -11.34 -8.13 16.73
N ALA A 121 -10.67 -8.08 15.61
CA ALA A 121 -10.73 -6.96 14.66
C ALA A 121 -11.96 -7.06 13.74
N LYS A 122 -13.15 -6.88 14.29
CA LYS A 122 -14.43 -7.06 13.57
C LYS A 122 -14.66 -6.08 12.43
N ASP A 123 -13.92 -4.96 12.39
CA ASP A 123 -13.97 -3.97 11.32
C ASP A 123 -13.02 -4.27 10.16
N LEU A 124 -12.14 -5.27 10.30
CA LEU A 124 -11.28 -5.71 9.22
C LEU A 124 -12.13 -6.28 8.06
N ARG A 125 -11.78 -5.92 6.83
CA ARG A 125 -12.47 -6.39 5.62
C ARG A 125 -11.48 -6.91 4.60
N THR A 126 -11.80 -8.04 3.98
CA THR A 126 -11.09 -8.54 2.81
C THR A 126 -11.60 -7.82 1.57
N ILE A 127 -10.70 -7.25 0.77
CA ILE A 127 -11.01 -6.59 -0.49
C ILE A 127 -11.04 -7.61 -1.62
N ALA A 128 -10.01 -8.47 -1.70
CA ALA A 128 -9.91 -9.51 -2.73
C ALA A 128 -8.98 -10.64 -2.27
N ALA A 129 -9.21 -11.84 -2.80
CA ALA A 129 -8.22 -12.92 -2.82
C ALA A 129 -7.42 -12.79 -4.12
N LEU A 130 -6.09 -12.74 -4.02
CA LEU A 130 -5.22 -12.42 -5.16
C LEU A 130 -4.56 -13.65 -5.75
N PHE A 131 -3.89 -14.46 -4.95
CA PHE A 131 -3.17 -15.66 -5.37
C PHE A 131 -2.98 -16.63 -4.20
N GLU A 132 -2.70 -17.89 -4.54
CA GLU A 132 -2.35 -18.91 -3.56
C GLU A 132 -0.90 -18.74 -3.10
N GLU A 133 -0.66 -19.00 -1.83
CA GLU A 133 0.68 -19.03 -1.22
C GLU A 133 0.96 -20.43 -0.68
N HIS A 134 2.12 -20.97 -1.06
CA HIS A 134 2.56 -22.28 -0.60
C HIS A 134 3.79 -22.15 0.29
N ILE A 135 3.80 -22.87 1.39
CA ILE A 135 4.96 -22.98 2.27
C ILE A 135 5.97 -23.94 1.65
N HIS A 136 7.19 -23.50 1.44
CA HIS A 136 8.27 -24.30 0.89
C HIS A 136 9.38 -24.53 1.91
N LEU A 137 9.69 -25.80 2.18
CA LEU A 137 10.90 -26.17 2.88
C LEU A 137 12.04 -26.32 1.86
N VAL A 138 13.00 -25.41 1.88
CA VAL A 138 14.13 -25.40 0.96
C VAL A 138 15.39 -25.87 1.68
N THR A 139 16.10 -26.83 1.08
CA THR A 139 17.36 -27.35 1.58
C THR A 139 18.40 -27.46 0.46
N LEU A 140 19.67 -27.61 0.81
CA LEU A 140 20.69 -27.91 -0.19
C LEU A 140 20.44 -29.28 -0.83
N LYS A 141 20.73 -29.44 -2.13
CA LYS A 141 20.51 -30.65 -2.92
C LYS A 141 21.09 -31.90 -2.25
N ASP A 142 22.28 -31.78 -1.67
CA ASP A 142 23.01 -32.90 -1.06
C ASP A 142 22.76 -33.02 0.45
N SER A 143 21.80 -32.27 0.99
CA SER A 143 21.42 -32.36 2.39
C SER A 143 20.72 -33.67 2.67
N LYS A 144 20.88 -34.16 3.89
CA LYS A 144 20.16 -35.35 4.38
C LYS A 144 18.75 -35.06 4.85
N ILE A 145 18.31 -33.80 4.77
CA ILE A 145 16.96 -33.37 5.14
C ILE A 145 16.01 -33.73 4.02
N LYS A 146 15.04 -34.60 4.31
CA LYS A 146 14.01 -35.07 3.37
C LYS A 146 12.59 -34.82 3.89
N SER A 147 12.46 -34.44 5.15
CA SER A 147 11.20 -34.16 5.83
C SER A 147 11.38 -33.13 6.94
N VAL A 148 10.27 -32.58 7.45
CA VAL A 148 10.26 -31.66 8.60
C VAL A 148 10.89 -32.32 9.84
N LYS A 149 10.73 -33.64 10.02
CA LYS A 149 11.31 -34.39 11.16
C LYS A 149 12.83 -34.32 11.18
N ASP A 150 13.47 -34.21 10.03
CA ASP A 150 14.94 -34.17 9.92
C ASP A 150 15.50 -32.78 10.32
N LEU A 151 14.64 -31.82 10.59
CA LEU A 151 15.01 -30.48 11.08
C LEU A 151 15.38 -30.47 12.57
N LYS A 152 15.08 -31.54 13.31
CA LYS A 152 15.40 -31.61 14.75
C LYS A 152 16.88 -31.35 14.96
N GLY A 153 17.19 -30.32 15.78
CA GLY A 153 18.56 -29.93 16.09
C GLY A 153 19.28 -29.17 14.96
N LYS A 154 18.58 -28.77 13.90
CA LYS A 154 19.11 -27.94 12.81
C LYS A 154 18.79 -26.47 13.02
N ARG A 155 19.60 -25.61 12.43
CA ARG A 155 19.28 -24.17 12.31
C ARG A 155 18.41 -23.99 11.09
N VAL A 156 17.23 -23.44 11.29
CA VAL A 156 16.25 -23.20 10.23
C VAL A 156 15.95 -21.70 10.20
N SER A 157 15.92 -21.11 9.03
CA SER A 157 15.42 -19.76 8.85
C SER A 157 13.90 -19.82 8.65
N LEU A 158 13.16 -19.12 9.47
CA LEU A 158 11.69 -19.07 9.46
C LEU A 158 11.16 -17.73 8.96
N ASP A 159 12.02 -16.91 8.32
CA ASP A 159 11.73 -15.52 7.99
C ASP A 159 11.77 -14.62 9.25
N GLU A 160 11.22 -13.41 9.18
CA GLU A 160 11.28 -12.41 10.24
C GLU A 160 9.99 -12.33 11.07
N PRO A 161 10.07 -11.98 12.36
CA PRO A 161 8.90 -11.70 13.18
C PRO A 161 8.05 -10.58 12.54
N GLY A 162 6.77 -10.85 12.30
CA GLY A 162 5.85 -9.95 11.59
C GLY A 162 5.48 -10.44 10.19
N SER A 163 6.21 -11.42 9.64
CA SER A 163 5.82 -12.10 8.40
C SER A 163 4.75 -13.17 8.66
N GLY A 164 4.00 -13.52 7.63
CA GLY A 164 3.10 -14.67 7.67
C GLY A 164 3.89 -15.98 7.72
N THR A 165 4.93 -16.11 6.91
CA THR A 165 5.82 -17.30 6.89
C THR A 165 6.35 -17.65 8.27
N TYR A 166 6.73 -16.64 9.06
CA TYR A 166 7.23 -16.88 10.41
C TYR A 166 6.17 -17.55 11.30
N VAL A 167 4.93 -17.04 11.28
CA VAL A 167 3.85 -17.58 12.13
C VAL A 167 3.37 -18.96 11.68
N ASP A 168 3.44 -19.25 10.39
CA ASP A 168 3.09 -20.58 9.84
C ASP A 168 4.15 -21.64 10.15
N ALA A 169 5.38 -21.21 10.42
CA ALA A 169 6.50 -22.10 10.70
C ALA A 169 6.67 -22.43 12.21
N LEU A 170 5.93 -21.78 13.10
CA LEU A 170 5.94 -22.02 14.55
C LEU A 170 4.98 -23.12 14.93
#